data_22ad185bdd381c394294b1c97febf3a6
#
_entry.id   22ad185bdd381c394294b1c97febf3a6
#
_cell.length_a   1.000
_cell.length_b   1.000
_cell.length_c   1.000
_cell.angle_alpha   90.00
_cell.angle_beta   90.00
_cell.angle_gamma   90.00
#
_symmetry.space_group_name_H-M   'P 1'
#
loop_
_entity.id
_entity.type
_entity.pdbx_description
1 polymer ?
#
loop_
_entity_poly.entity_id
_entity_poly.type
_entity_poly.pdbx_seq_one_letter_code
_entity_poly.pdbx_strand_id
1 'polypeptide(L)'
;MQTSPADFDLMFGALADPTRRDIVRRAIDGEEGVVELAAHYPMSFAAVQKHVAILERAGLVTKERVGRRKVVRTNLEGLRVARRLLDQYEALWRGRIDRMTALVMDHTEEADQ
;
A
#
# COMPACT_ATOMS: atom_id res chain seq x y z
N MET A 1 -5.57 16.22 -5.89
CA MET A 1 -4.57 15.76 -6.87
C MET A 1 -4.96 14.36 -7.33
N GLN A 2 -5.04 14.14 -8.63
CA GLN A 2 -5.40 12.83 -9.16
C GLN A 2 -4.18 11.92 -9.13
N THR A 3 -4.38 10.69 -8.66
CA THR A 3 -3.32 9.69 -8.66
C THR A 3 -3.18 9.12 -10.07
N SER A 4 -1.98 9.22 -10.65
CA SER A 4 -1.70 8.71 -11.98
C SER A 4 -1.35 7.22 -11.93
N PRO A 5 -1.40 6.49 -13.07
CA PRO A 5 -0.90 5.12 -13.13
C PRO A 5 0.55 5.00 -12.69
N ALA A 6 1.39 5.99 -12.98
CA ALA A 6 2.79 5.99 -12.55
C ALA A 6 2.92 6.02 -11.01
N ASP A 7 2.01 6.72 -10.33
CA ASP A 7 2.01 6.75 -8.86
C ASP A 7 1.65 5.37 -8.28
N PHE A 8 0.70 4.67 -8.88
CA PHE A 8 0.36 3.30 -8.48
C PHE A 8 1.54 2.34 -8.71
N ASP A 9 2.24 2.49 -9.83
CA ASP A 9 3.42 1.66 -10.13
C ASP A 9 4.49 1.85 -9.06
N LEU A 10 4.74 3.09 -8.62
CA LEU A 10 5.69 3.37 -7.55
C LEU A 10 5.26 2.72 -6.25
N MET A 11 3.98 2.83 -5.89
CA MET A 11 3.43 2.27 -4.65
C MET A 11 3.53 0.75 -4.62
N PHE A 12 3.02 0.09 -5.65
CA PHE A 12 3.03 -1.38 -5.69
C PHE A 12 4.42 -1.94 -5.91
N GLY A 13 5.26 -1.24 -6.69
CA GLY A 13 6.66 -1.59 -6.83
C GLY A 13 7.41 -1.51 -5.51
N ALA A 14 7.17 -0.47 -4.73
CA ALA A 14 7.77 -0.34 -3.39
C ALA A 14 7.31 -1.46 -2.47
N LEU A 15 6.03 -1.84 -2.52
CA LEU A 15 5.47 -2.89 -1.68
C LEU A 15 5.79 -4.31 -2.17
N ALA A 16 6.38 -4.45 -3.34
CA ALA A 16 6.75 -5.77 -3.90
C ALA A 16 7.93 -6.42 -3.17
N ASP A 17 8.68 -5.66 -2.39
CA ASP A 17 9.84 -6.16 -1.65
C ASP A 17 9.48 -6.44 -0.18
N PRO A 18 9.82 -7.63 0.37
CA PRO A 18 9.46 -7.97 1.74
C PRO A 18 10.13 -7.08 2.80
N THR A 19 11.36 -6.64 2.57
CA THR A 19 12.03 -5.72 3.50
C THR A 19 11.29 -4.40 3.56
N ARG A 20 10.88 -3.86 2.41
CA ARG A 20 10.13 -2.60 2.38
C ARG A 20 8.77 -2.73 3.05
N ARG A 21 8.07 -3.86 2.86
CA ARG A 21 6.82 -4.10 3.59
C ARG A 21 7.03 -4.14 5.10
N ASP A 22 8.13 -4.75 5.55
CA ASP A 22 8.46 -4.78 6.97
C ASP A 22 8.76 -3.38 7.52
N ILE A 23 9.47 -2.55 6.74
CA ILE A 23 9.73 -1.16 7.12
C ILE A 23 8.42 -0.39 7.30
N VAL A 24 7.47 -0.54 6.36
CA VAL A 24 6.16 0.12 6.48
C VAL A 24 5.46 -0.31 7.77
N ARG A 25 5.50 -1.60 8.09
CA ARG A 25 4.89 -2.14 9.30
C ARG A 25 5.52 -1.53 10.57
N ARG A 26 6.85 -1.47 10.63
CA ARG A 26 7.57 -0.87 11.77
C ARG A 26 7.32 0.62 11.86
N ALA A 27 7.22 1.29 10.72
CA ALA A 27 6.99 2.73 10.65
C ALA A 27 5.58 3.14 11.09
N ILE A 28 4.66 2.19 11.25
CA ILE A 28 3.32 2.48 11.80
C ILE A 28 3.45 3.05 13.22
N ASP A 29 4.35 2.51 14.02
CA ASP A 29 4.61 3.04 15.36
C ASP A 29 5.30 4.41 15.31
N GLY A 30 6.12 4.64 14.28
CA GLY A 30 6.71 5.96 14.00
C GLY A 30 7.73 6.42 15.03
N GLU A 31 8.42 5.48 15.69
CA GLU A 31 9.36 5.79 16.78
C GLU A 31 10.81 5.68 16.36
N GLU A 32 11.09 5.03 15.23
CA GLU A 32 12.46 4.73 14.81
C GLU A 32 12.88 5.59 13.63
N GLY A 33 14.14 6.05 13.65
CA GLY A 33 14.80 6.64 12.50
C GLY A 33 15.47 5.56 11.65
N VAL A 34 16.16 5.99 10.59
CA VAL A 34 16.80 5.04 9.66
C VAL A 34 17.89 4.21 10.35
N VAL A 35 18.63 4.80 11.30
CA VAL A 35 19.67 4.09 12.02
C VAL A 35 19.09 2.93 12.81
N GLU A 36 18.02 3.17 13.56
CA GLU A 36 17.36 2.14 14.37
C GLU A 36 16.71 1.09 13.48
N LEU A 37 16.08 1.50 12.37
CA LEU A 37 15.49 0.57 11.42
C LEU A 37 16.54 -0.36 10.84
N ALA A 38 17.72 0.18 10.49
CA ALA A 38 18.80 -0.61 9.89
C ALA A 38 19.27 -1.75 10.81
N ALA A 39 19.18 -1.58 12.12
CA ALA A 39 19.58 -2.60 13.08
C ALA A 39 18.73 -3.88 13.00
N HIS A 40 17.53 -3.80 12.41
CA HIS A 40 16.63 -4.97 12.27
C HIS A 40 16.95 -5.85 11.08
N TYR A 41 17.82 -5.42 10.17
CA TYR A 41 18.00 -6.11 8.88
C TYR A 41 19.46 -6.53 8.67
N PRO A 42 19.69 -7.73 8.11
CA PRO A 42 21.05 -8.20 7.81
C PRO A 42 21.57 -7.62 6.48
N MET A 43 21.60 -6.30 6.38
CA MET A 43 22.07 -5.59 5.20
C MET A 43 22.76 -4.29 5.62
N SER A 44 23.45 -3.64 4.67
CA SER A 44 24.16 -2.40 4.97
C SER A 44 23.19 -1.26 5.31
N PHE A 45 23.68 -0.28 6.06
CA PHE A 45 22.94 0.94 6.34
C PHE A 45 22.52 1.64 5.03
N ALA A 46 23.43 1.69 4.05
CA ALA A 46 23.13 2.28 2.75
C ALA A 46 21.96 1.57 2.04
N ALA A 47 21.90 0.24 2.14
CA ALA A 47 20.79 -0.52 1.56
C ALA A 47 19.46 -0.18 2.24
N VAL A 48 19.44 -0.05 3.56
CA VAL A 48 18.23 0.34 4.29
C VAL A 48 17.82 1.76 3.93
N GLN A 49 18.77 2.69 3.84
CA GLN A 49 18.49 4.06 3.39
C GLN A 49 17.83 4.07 2.01
N LYS A 50 18.29 3.22 1.10
CA LYS A 50 17.74 3.11 -0.24
C LYS A 50 16.30 2.60 -0.21
N HIS A 51 16.02 1.59 0.61
CA HIS A 51 14.67 1.08 0.79
C HIS A 51 13.73 2.16 1.33
N VAL A 52 14.17 2.91 2.32
CA VAL A 52 13.37 4.01 2.88
C VAL A 52 13.14 5.10 1.83
N ALA A 53 14.15 5.43 1.03
CA ALA A 53 14.01 6.44 -0.03
C ALA A 53 12.99 6.01 -1.10
N ILE A 54 12.97 4.72 -1.46
CA ILE A 54 11.98 4.18 -2.41
C ILE A 54 10.58 4.31 -1.83
N LEU A 55 10.40 3.97 -0.55
CA LEU A 55 9.10 4.09 0.12
C LEU A 55 8.66 5.55 0.25
N GLU A 56 9.59 6.45 0.53
CA GLU A 56 9.30 7.88 0.62
C GLU A 56 8.86 8.46 -0.72
N ARG A 57 9.57 8.10 -1.79
CA ARG A 57 9.21 8.52 -3.15
C ARG A 57 7.84 7.99 -3.55
N ALA A 58 7.50 6.79 -3.11
CA ALA A 58 6.19 6.18 -3.37
C ALA A 58 5.05 6.78 -2.53
N GLY A 59 5.37 7.65 -1.59
CA GLY A 59 4.38 8.27 -0.71
C GLY A 59 3.86 7.36 0.39
N LEU A 60 4.57 6.26 0.68
CA LEU A 60 4.14 5.28 1.69
C LEU A 60 4.72 5.55 3.07
N VAL A 61 5.83 6.27 3.14
CA VAL A 61 6.40 6.72 4.41
C VAL A 61 6.81 8.19 4.28
N THR A 62 6.94 8.84 5.42
CA THR A 62 7.47 10.20 5.53
C THR A 62 8.56 10.20 6.59
N LYS A 63 9.48 11.16 6.52
CA LYS A 63 10.43 11.42 7.58
C LYS A 63 9.96 12.65 8.34
N GLU A 64 9.74 12.49 9.62
CA GLU A 64 9.24 13.57 10.47
C GLU A 64 10.24 13.90 11.57
N ARG A 65 10.38 15.18 11.87
CA ARG A 65 11.23 15.62 12.97
C ARG A 65 10.45 15.54 14.27
N VAL A 66 11.00 14.79 15.24
CA VAL A 66 10.47 14.70 16.59
C VAL A 66 11.61 15.10 17.53
N GLY A 67 11.55 16.33 18.04
CA GLY A 67 12.65 16.90 18.80
C GLY A 67 13.88 17.08 17.92
N ARG A 68 15.00 16.46 18.30
CA ARG A 68 16.26 16.50 17.54
C ARG A 68 16.43 15.31 16.59
N ARG A 69 15.44 14.39 16.58
CA ARG A 69 15.50 13.16 15.80
C ARG A 69 14.60 13.26 14.58
N LYS A 70 14.99 12.55 13.53
CA LYS A 70 14.09 12.27 12.43
C LYS A 70 13.62 10.83 12.53
N VAL A 71 12.33 10.63 12.51
CA VAL A 71 11.73 9.29 12.55
C VAL A 71 11.03 8.99 11.23
N VAL A 72 10.93 7.71 10.90
CA VAL A 72 10.24 7.23 9.70
C VAL A 72 8.84 6.81 10.11
N ARG A 73 7.85 7.42 9.48
CA ARG A 73 6.43 7.13 9.76
C ARG A 73 5.71 6.68 8.52
N THR A 74 4.85 5.70 8.66
CA THR A 74 3.95 5.28 7.60
C THR A 74 2.97 6.40 7.29
N ASN A 75 2.78 6.68 6.00
CA ASN A 75 1.85 7.69 5.52
C ASN A 75 0.50 7.03 5.23
N LEU A 76 -0.47 7.26 6.12
CA LEU A 76 -1.80 6.67 5.98
C LEU A 76 -2.46 7.06 4.66
N GLU A 77 -2.29 8.31 4.20
CA GLU A 77 -2.89 8.74 2.93
C GLU A 77 -2.31 7.97 1.74
N GLY A 78 -1.01 7.63 1.77
CA GLY A 78 -0.41 6.78 0.75
C GLY A 78 -1.03 5.39 0.71
N LEU A 79 -1.26 4.79 1.88
CA LEU A 79 -1.94 3.50 1.98
C LEU A 79 -3.38 3.57 1.46
N ARG A 80 -4.09 4.65 1.77
CA ARG A 80 -5.45 4.86 1.29
C ARG A 80 -5.52 4.98 -0.23
N VAL A 81 -4.54 5.65 -0.84
CA VAL A 81 -4.46 5.77 -2.30
C VAL A 81 -4.30 4.39 -2.94
N ALA A 82 -3.39 3.56 -2.42
CA ALA A 82 -3.20 2.20 -2.91
C ALA A 82 -4.49 1.37 -2.74
N ARG A 83 -5.15 1.51 -1.60
CA ARG A 83 -6.41 0.81 -1.30
C ARG A 83 -7.51 1.17 -2.29
N ARG A 84 -7.60 2.44 -2.72
CA ARG A 84 -8.62 2.87 -3.69
C ARG A 84 -8.55 2.10 -4.99
N LEU A 85 -7.34 1.81 -5.48
CA LEU A 85 -7.20 1.01 -6.70
C LEU A 85 -7.72 -0.41 -6.50
N LEU A 86 -7.36 -1.04 -5.38
CA LEU A 86 -7.83 -2.38 -5.05
C LEU A 86 -9.35 -2.40 -4.85
N ASP A 87 -9.91 -1.36 -4.25
CA ASP A 87 -11.35 -1.21 -4.08
C ASP A 87 -12.07 -1.11 -5.42
N GLN A 88 -11.47 -0.42 -6.40
CA GLN A 88 -12.02 -0.34 -7.77
C GLN A 88 -12.11 -1.73 -8.42
N TYR A 89 -11.05 -2.53 -8.27
CA TYR A 89 -11.05 -3.90 -8.80
C TYR A 89 -12.09 -4.77 -8.10
N GLU A 90 -12.19 -4.64 -6.79
CA GLU A 90 -13.20 -5.36 -6.03
C GLU A 90 -14.61 -4.97 -6.45
N ALA A 91 -14.87 -3.68 -6.68
CA ALA A 91 -16.17 -3.20 -7.14
C ALA A 91 -16.53 -3.77 -8.52
N LEU A 92 -15.56 -3.84 -9.44
CA LEU A 92 -15.75 -4.46 -10.74
C LEU A 92 -16.08 -5.95 -10.62
N TRP A 93 -15.39 -6.65 -9.75
CA TRP A 93 -15.63 -8.06 -9.49
C TRP A 93 -17.02 -8.30 -8.91
N ARG A 94 -17.43 -7.51 -7.90
CA ARG A 94 -18.76 -7.59 -7.30
C ARG A 94 -19.86 -7.32 -8.32
N GLY A 95 -19.68 -6.31 -9.18
CA GLY A 95 -20.61 -6.02 -10.26
C GLY A 95 -20.79 -7.18 -11.21
N ARG A 96 -19.71 -7.90 -11.53
CA ARG A 96 -19.77 -9.10 -12.35
C ARG A 96 -20.57 -10.22 -11.67
N ILE A 97 -20.31 -10.45 -10.38
CA ILE A 97 -21.03 -11.46 -9.60
C ILE A 97 -22.52 -11.11 -9.56
N ASP A 98 -22.87 -9.86 -9.29
CA ASP A 98 -24.27 -9.41 -9.23
C ASP A 98 -24.99 -9.63 -10.57
N ARG A 99 -24.32 -9.30 -11.68
CA ARG A 99 -24.91 -9.54 -13.03
C ARG A 99 -25.13 -11.01 -13.30
N MET A 100 -24.20 -11.88 -12.92
CA MET A 100 -24.35 -13.31 -13.08
C MET A 100 -25.50 -13.86 -12.23
N THR A 101 -25.62 -13.39 -10.99
CA THR A 101 -26.70 -13.78 -10.09
C THR A 101 -28.05 -13.35 -10.66
N ALA A 102 -28.15 -12.13 -11.17
CA ALA A 102 -29.37 -11.63 -11.79
C ALA A 102 -29.80 -12.49 -12.99
N LEU A 103 -28.85 -12.89 -13.84
CA LEU A 103 -29.13 -13.75 -14.98
C LEU A 103 -29.65 -15.13 -14.55
N VAL A 104 -29.07 -15.72 -13.52
CA VAL A 104 -29.51 -17.01 -12.99
C VAL A 104 -30.90 -16.88 -12.36
N MET A 105 -31.17 -15.81 -11.63
CA MET A 105 -32.49 -15.56 -11.04
C MET A 105 -33.56 -15.37 -12.10
N ASP A 106 -33.28 -14.62 -13.18
CA ASP A 106 -34.19 -14.44 -14.29
C ASP A 106 -34.53 -15.76 -14.98
N HIS A 107 -33.53 -16.63 -15.19
CA HIS A 107 -33.76 -17.96 -15.79
C HIS A 107 -34.60 -18.84 -14.86
N THR A 108 -34.41 -18.74 -13.55
CA THR A 108 -35.20 -19.51 -12.59
C THR A 108 -36.66 -19.09 -12.60
N GLU A 109 -36.93 -17.77 -12.69
CA GLU A 109 -38.29 -17.24 -12.78
C GLU A 109 -38.97 -17.67 -14.06
N GLU A 110 -38.26 -17.65 -15.20
CA GLU A 110 -38.81 -18.12 -16.50
C GLU A 110 -39.12 -19.60 -16.48
N ALA A 111 -38.30 -20.40 -15.77
CA ALA A 111 -38.53 -21.84 -15.67
C ALA A 111 -39.76 -22.18 -14.83
N ASP A 112 -40.11 -21.34 -13.85
CA ASP A 112 -41.27 -21.55 -12.97
C ASP A 112 -42.59 -21.12 -13.61
N GLN A 113 -42.56 -20.49 -14.77
CA GLN A 113 -43.75 -20.11 -15.56
C GLN A 113 -44.06 -21.17 -16.59
#